data_99457a83561ba52c3c352a9187786ac2
#
_entry.id   99457a83561ba52c3c352a9187786ac2
#
_cell.length_a   1.000
_cell.length_b   1.000
_cell.length_c   1.000
_cell.angle_alpha   90.00
_cell.angle_beta   90.00
_cell.angle_gamma   90.00
#
_symmetry.space_group_name_H-M   'P 1'
#
loop_
_entity.id
_entity.type
_entity.pdbx_description
1 polymer ?
#
loop_
_entity_poly.entity_id
_entity_poly.type
_entity_poly.pdbx_seq_one_letter_code
_entity_poly.pdbx_strand_id
1 'polypeptide(L)'
;MWDPESGVKFANNEPARPNFRASQINIFVEDNRGEGIQHLALGVENIIPAVEGMKKTGSIHFMDTPDTYYDQLPKRLEVFGIKRIDEKQEDLRRLRILIDGNKEHSYLLQIFMKDAATLYGERDAGPFFYEVIQRKGDKGFGAGNFRSLFESIERDQKAAGRV
;
A
#
# COMPACT_ATOMS: atom_id res chain seq x y z
N MET A 1 11.58 13.07 -6.02
CA MET A 1 12.88 13.48 -5.46
C MET A 1 13.45 12.35 -4.64
N TRP A 2 14.74 12.27 -4.54
CA TRP A 2 15.45 11.25 -3.76
C TRP A 2 16.70 11.87 -3.15
N ASP A 3 16.91 11.65 -1.87
CA ASP A 3 18.14 12.00 -1.17
C ASP A 3 19.02 10.75 -1.04
N PRO A 4 20.20 10.73 -1.69
CA PRO A 4 21.08 9.56 -1.68
C PRO A 4 21.74 9.29 -0.31
N GLU A 5 21.88 10.28 0.56
CA GLU A 5 22.54 10.15 1.85
C GLU A 5 21.60 9.51 2.88
N SER A 6 20.39 10.02 3.03
CA SER A 6 19.38 9.47 3.95
C SER A 6 18.58 8.31 3.36
N GLY A 7 18.59 8.13 2.04
CA GLY A 7 17.74 7.18 1.34
C GLY A 7 16.26 7.58 1.26
N VAL A 8 15.88 8.76 1.77
CA VAL A 8 14.51 9.26 1.71
C VAL A 8 14.08 9.54 0.27
N LYS A 9 12.88 9.11 -0.08
CA LYS A 9 12.29 9.25 -1.41
C LYS A 9 10.94 9.93 -1.33
N PHE A 10 10.73 10.91 -2.21
CA PHE A 10 9.44 11.56 -2.41
C PHE A 10 8.90 11.19 -3.79
N ALA A 11 7.75 10.53 -3.83
CA ALA A 11 6.97 10.33 -5.05
C ALA A 11 5.91 11.42 -5.14
N ASN A 12 5.93 12.19 -6.22
CA ASN A 12 4.88 13.16 -6.51
C ASN A 12 3.84 12.51 -7.40
N ASN A 13 2.58 12.57 -6.99
CA ASN A 13 1.45 12.06 -7.74
C ASN A 13 0.52 13.22 -8.10
N GLU A 14 -0.08 13.15 -9.28
CA GLU A 14 -1.11 14.08 -9.72
C GLU A 14 -2.28 13.31 -10.36
N PRO A 15 -3.51 13.84 -10.30
CA PRO A 15 -4.66 13.19 -10.91
C PRO A 15 -4.52 13.10 -12.44
N ALA A 16 -4.73 11.91 -12.99
CA ALA A 16 -4.61 11.68 -14.43
C ALA A 16 -5.85 12.15 -15.20
N ARG A 17 -5.64 12.86 -16.32
CA ARG A 17 -6.70 13.15 -17.29
C ARG A 17 -6.87 11.96 -18.24
N PRO A 18 -8.10 11.66 -18.75
CA PRO A 18 -9.34 12.44 -18.62
C PRO A 18 -10.16 12.12 -17.36
N ASN A 19 -9.81 11.11 -16.57
CA ASN A 19 -10.57 10.61 -15.44
C ASN A 19 -10.24 11.34 -14.13
N PHE A 20 -10.01 12.64 -14.20
CA PHE A 20 -9.55 13.44 -13.07
C PHE A 20 -10.41 13.25 -11.81
N ARG A 21 -11.74 13.37 -11.91
CA ARG A 21 -12.65 13.28 -10.76
C ARG A 21 -12.74 11.88 -10.13
N ALA A 22 -12.51 10.84 -10.92
CA ALA A 22 -12.51 9.45 -10.44
C ALA A 22 -11.13 9.01 -9.95
N SER A 23 -10.11 9.88 -10.05
CA SER A 23 -8.78 9.58 -9.57
C SER A 23 -8.74 9.58 -8.04
N GLN A 24 -8.21 8.53 -7.44
CA GLN A 24 -7.95 8.45 -6.00
C GLN A 24 -7.02 9.56 -5.50
N ILE A 25 -6.16 10.09 -6.37
CA ILE A 25 -5.32 11.25 -6.06
C ILE A 25 -6.19 12.51 -5.90
N ASN A 26 -7.20 12.70 -6.78
CA ASN A 26 -8.13 13.82 -6.64
C ASN A 26 -8.98 13.70 -5.37
N ILE A 27 -9.48 12.50 -5.07
CA ILE A 27 -10.25 12.23 -3.84
C ILE A 27 -9.40 12.56 -2.62
N PHE A 28 -8.12 12.15 -2.62
CA PHE A 28 -7.19 12.54 -1.55
C PHE A 28 -7.09 14.06 -1.41
N VAL A 29 -6.90 14.78 -2.50
CA VAL A 29 -6.77 16.26 -2.47
C VAL A 29 -8.04 16.92 -1.92
N GLU A 30 -9.22 16.41 -2.29
CA GLU A 30 -10.51 16.90 -1.78
C GLU A 30 -10.67 16.60 -0.29
N ASP A 31 -10.41 15.38 0.15
CA ASP A 31 -10.53 14.96 1.56
C ASP A 31 -9.45 15.61 2.45
N ASN A 32 -8.24 15.82 1.92
CA ASN A 32 -7.16 16.53 2.60
C ASN A 32 -7.35 18.06 2.60
N ARG A 33 -8.34 18.58 1.84
CA ARG A 33 -8.59 20.01 1.65
C ARG A 33 -7.40 20.75 1.01
N GLY A 34 -6.70 20.07 0.13
CA GLY A 34 -5.54 20.59 -0.59
C GLY A 34 -4.45 19.54 -0.82
N GLU A 35 -3.36 19.99 -1.37
CA GLU A 35 -2.18 19.17 -1.58
C GLU A 35 -1.55 18.77 -0.23
N GLY A 36 -0.90 17.61 -0.18
CA GLY A 36 -0.26 17.15 1.04
C GLY A 36 0.40 15.79 0.91
N ILE A 37 0.85 15.27 2.04
CA ILE A 37 1.45 13.95 2.13
C ILE A 37 0.33 12.92 2.32
N GLN A 38 0.18 12.01 1.36
CA GLN A 38 -0.82 10.95 1.42
C GLN A 38 -0.43 9.86 2.40
N HIS A 39 0.81 9.41 2.36
CA HIS A 39 1.31 8.35 3.25
C HIS A 39 2.80 8.49 3.52
N LEU A 40 3.23 7.80 4.57
CA LEU A 40 4.63 7.62 4.93
C LEU A 40 4.94 6.12 4.95
N ALA A 41 5.91 5.70 4.13
CA ALA A 41 6.38 4.32 4.08
C ALA A 41 7.53 4.09 5.06
N LEU A 42 7.32 3.19 6.01
CA LEU A 42 8.28 2.76 7.02
C LEU A 42 9.02 1.52 6.54
N GLY A 43 10.32 1.63 6.31
CA GLY A 43 11.17 0.52 5.89
C GLY A 43 11.44 -0.45 7.06
N VAL A 44 11.28 -1.75 6.79
CA VAL A 44 11.60 -2.82 7.74
C VAL A 44 12.49 -3.88 7.08
N GLU A 45 13.32 -4.54 7.88
CA GLU A 45 14.17 -5.63 7.38
C GLU A 45 13.37 -6.91 7.09
N ASN A 46 12.38 -7.23 7.96
CA ASN A 46 11.54 -8.41 7.85
C ASN A 46 10.08 -8.05 8.10
N ILE A 47 9.30 -8.00 7.03
CA ILE A 47 7.91 -7.53 7.10
C ILE A 47 6.97 -8.50 7.83
N ILE A 48 7.20 -9.82 7.71
CA ILE A 48 6.34 -10.83 8.35
C ILE A 48 6.34 -10.67 9.87
N PRO A 49 7.47 -10.77 10.60
CA PRO A 49 7.48 -10.59 12.05
C PRO A 49 7.10 -9.17 12.47
N ALA A 50 7.42 -8.14 11.68
CA ALA A 50 7.02 -6.77 11.96
C ALA A 50 5.49 -6.63 11.97
N VAL A 51 4.81 -7.10 10.92
CA VAL A 51 3.35 -7.04 10.81
C VAL A 51 2.67 -7.93 11.85
N GLU A 52 3.22 -9.11 12.15
CA GLU A 52 2.71 -9.97 13.24
C GLU A 52 2.78 -9.26 14.60
N GLY A 53 3.93 -8.62 14.89
CA GLY A 53 4.10 -7.83 16.10
C GLY A 53 3.08 -6.68 16.19
N MET A 54 2.92 -5.93 15.11
CA MET A 54 1.96 -4.84 15.02
C MET A 54 0.51 -5.32 15.23
N LYS A 55 0.11 -6.42 14.59
CA LYS A 55 -1.25 -6.99 14.75
C LYS A 55 -1.51 -7.48 16.18
N LYS A 56 -0.50 -8.01 16.87
CA LYS A 56 -0.63 -8.45 18.27
C LYS A 56 -0.91 -7.32 19.26
N THR A 57 -0.56 -6.08 18.92
CA THR A 57 -0.88 -4.93 19.79
C THR A 57 -2.38 -4.65 19.88
N GLY A 58 -3.16 -5.10 18.89
CA GLY A 58 -4.60 -4.81 18.76
C GLY A 58 -4.96 -3.38 18.41
N SER A 59 -3.96 -2.48 18.36
CA SER A 59 -4.17 -1.05 18.11
C SER A 59 -3.92 -0.62 16.68
N ILE A 60 -3.27 -1.49 15.88
CA ILE A 60 -2.91 -1.18 14.51
C ILE A 60 -3.84 -1.92 13.55
N HIS A 61 -4.53 -1.16 12.72
CA HIS A 61 -5.50 -1.68 11.76
C HIS A 61 -4.97 -1.50 10.33
N PHE A 62 -4.82 -2.61 9.63
CA PHE A 62 -4.40 -2.62 8.22
C PHE A 62 -5.60 -2.62 7.28
N MET A 63 -5.42 -2.09 6.08
CA MET A 63 -6.37 -2.26 5.00
C MET A 63 -6.46 -3.74 4.62
N ASP A 64 -7.66 -4.19 4.28
CA ASP A 64 -7.88 -5.58 3.88
C ASP A 64 -7.64 -5.73 2.37
N THR A 65 -6.94 -6.80 2.03
CA THR A 65 -6.70 -7.21 0.64
C THR A 65 -7.51 -8.46 0.36
N PRO A 66 -8.34 -8.50 -0.71
CA PRO A 66 -9.19 -9.65 -0.98
C PRO A 66 -8.38 -10.92 -1.28
N ASP A 67 -8.92 -12.07 -0.93
CA ASP A 67 -8.28 -13.37 -1.18
C ASP A 67 -7.99 -13.62 -2.66
N THR A 68 -8.81 -13.07 -3.55
CA THR A 68 -8.61 -13.14 -5.01
C THR A 68 -7.26 -12.54 -5.46
N TYR A 69 -6.70 -11.59 -4.71
CA TYR A 69 -5.35 -11.09 -4.97
C TYR A 69 -4.31 -12.21 -4.84
N TYR A 70 -4.42 -13.02 -3.79
CA TYR A 70 -3.47 -14.12 -3.50
C TYR A 70 -3.72 -15.33 -4.39
N ASP A 71 -4.95 -15.59 -4.81
CA ASP A 71 -5.28 -16.63 -5.80
C ASP A 71 -4.60 -16.34 -7.15
N GLN A 72 -4.45 -15.07 -7.49
CA GLN A 72 -3.79 -14.62 -8.71
C GLN A 72 -2.28 -14.37 -8.55
N LEU A 73 -1.73 -14.55 -7.34
CA LEU A 73 -0.34 -14.22 -7.06
C LEU A 73 0.66 -14.94 -7.97
N PRO A 74 0.53 -16.25 -8.27
CA PRO A 74 1.45 -16.92 -9.19
C PRO A 74 1.51 -16.25 -10.56
N LYS A 75 0.37 -15.88 -11.13
CA LYS A 75 0.28 -15.18 -12.40
C LYS A 75 0.85 -13.76 -12.33
N ARG A 76 0.65 -13.07 -11.21
CA ARG A 76 1.23 -11.73 -10.99
C ARG A 76 2.75 -11.79 -10.93
N LEU A 77 3.33 -12.76 -10.22
CA LEU A 77 4.78 -12.97 -10.16
C LEU A 77 5.36 -13.20 -11.55
N GLU A 78 4.69 -14.00 -12.38
CA GLU A 78 5.08 -14.22 -13.78
C GLU A 78 5.07 -12.91 -14.59
N VAL A 79 4.00 -12.11 -14.49
CA VAL A 79 3.87 -10.81 -15.17
C VAL A 79 4.97 -9.83 -14.72
N PHE A 80 5.32 -9.83 -13.44
CA PHE A 80 6.42 -9.01 -12.91
C PHE A 80 7.82 -9.56 -13.24
N GLY A 81 7.91 -10.75 -13.82
CA GLY A 81 9.18 -11.42 -14.09
C GLY A 81 9.90 -11.90 -12.82
N ILE A 82 9.17 -12.07 -11.72
CA ILE A 82 9.69 -12.55 -10.44
C ILE A 82 9.63 -14.08 -10.43
N LYS A 83 10.77 -14.73 -10.55
CA LYS A 83 10.84 -16.21 -10.60
C LYS A 83 10.73 -16.86 -9.23
N ARG A 84 11.15 -16.16 -8.20
CA ARG A 84 11.18 -16.69 -6.83
C ARG A 84 11.04 -15.58 -5.80
N ILE A 85 10.30 -15.86 -4.76
CA ILE A 85 10.21 -15.08 -3.52
C ILE A 85 10.71 -15.94 -2.37
N ASP A 86 11.25 -15.31 -1.33
CA ASP A 86 11.75 -16.01 -0.14
C ASP A 86 10.63 -16.31 0.85
N GLU A 87 9.58 -15.50 0.84
CA GLU A 87 8.45 -15.59 1.74
C GLU A 87 7.46 -16.68 1.27
N LYS A 88 6.80 -17.34 2.24
CA LYS A 88 5.72 -18.27 1.93
C LYS A 88 4.47 -17.50 1.52
N GLN A 89 3.84 -17.92 0.44
CA GLN A 89 2.61 -17.27 -0.06
C GLN A 89 1.47 -17.32 0.97
N GLU A 90 1.42 -18.38 1.79
CA GLU A 90 0.46 -18.53 2.88
C GLU A 90 0.63 -17.44 3.94
N ASP A 91 1.87 -17.05 4.26
CA ASP A 91 2.14 -15.97 5.22
C ASP A 91 1.76 -14.60 4.65
N LEU A 92 2.05 -14.35 3.37
CA LEU A 92 1.62 -13.14 2.69
C LEU A 92 0.09 -13.01 2.69
N ARG A 93 -0.63 -14.10 2.36
CA ARG A 93 -2.10 -14.14 2.39
C ARG A 93 -2.63 -13.91 3.81
N ARG A 94 -2.13 -14.66 4.78
CA ARG A 94 -2.57 -14.59 6.19
C ARG A 94 -2.40 -13.19 6.77
N LEU A 95 -1.32 -12.53 6.43
CA LEU A 95 -0.98 -11.20 6.94
C LEU A 95 -1.50 -10.06 6.06
N ARG A 96 -2.03 -10.36 4.86
CA ARG A 96 -2.51 -9.38 3.88
C ARG A 96 -1.39 -8.52 3.30
N ILE A 97 -0.19 -9.09 3.16
CA ILE A 97 0.97 -8.43 2.57
C ILE A 97 0.93 -8.53 1.05
N LEU A 98 1.11 -7.40 0.40
CA LEU A 98 1.17 -7.24 -1.05
C LEU A 98 2.60 -7.40 -1.55
N ILE A 99 2.77 -7.83 -2.80
CA ILE A 99 4.05 -7.92 -3.46
C ILE A 99 4.04 -7.16 -4.79
N ASP A 100 5.11 -6.46 -5.09
CA ASP A 100 5.36 -5.81 -6.37
C ASP A 100 6.82 -5.97 -6.78
N GLY A 101 7.13 -5.76 -8.04
CA GLY A 101 8.48 -5.83 -8.58
C GLY A 101 8.49 -5.82 -10.09
N ASN A 102 9.67 -5.77 -10.66
CA ASN A 102 9.82 -5.64 -12.10
C ASN A 102 11.02 -6.42 -12.68
N LYS A 103 11.65 -7.28 -11.89
CA LYS A 103 12.84 -8.05 -12.30
C LYS A 103 12.94 -9.38 -11.56
N GLU A 104 13.70 -10.30 -12.16
CA GLU A 104 13.85 -11.70 -11.79
C GLU A 104 14.08 -11.99 -10.29
N HIS A 105 14.82 -11.14 -9.59
CA HIS A 105 15.13 -11.29 -8.15
C HIS A 105 14.98 -9.98 -7.38
N SER A 106 14.17 -9.06 -7.90
CA SER A 106 14.02 -7.73 -7.34
C SER A 106 12.55 -7.43 -7.12
N TYR A 107 12.12 -7.49 -5.87
CA TYR A 107 10.74 -7.24 -5.45
C TYR A 107 10.69 -6.46 -4.15
N LEU A 108 9.51 -6.02 -3.81
CA LEU A 108 9.20 -5.38 -2.54
C LEU A 108 7.89 -5.94 -1.98
N LEU A 109 7.77 -5.87 -0.68
CA LEU A 109 6.58 -6.28 0.06
C LEU A 109 6.01 -5.07 0.77
N GLN A 110 4.70 -4.91 0.74
CA GLN A 110 4.00 -3.75 1.30
C GLN A 110 2.74 -4.17 2.03
N ILE A 111 2.39 -3.42 3.07
CA ILE A 111 1.06 -3.44 3.67
C ILE A 111 0.69 -2.03 4.12
N PHE A 112 -0.57 -1.66 3.94
CA PHE A 112 -1.06 -0.31 4.22
C PHE A 112 -1.93 -0.31 5.47
N MET A 113 -1.74 0.68 6.33
CA MET A 113 -2.63 0.91 7.46
C MET A 113 -3.88 1.65 6.99
N LYS A 114 -4.97 1.52 7.73
CA LYS A 114 -6.17 2.33 7.48
C LYS A 114 -5.86 3.80 7.71
N ASP A 115 -6.46 4.67 6.89
CA ASP A 115 -6.32 6.11 7.03
C ASP A 115 -6.93 6.63 8.34
N ALA A 116 -6.49 7.82 8.77
CA ALA A 116 -6.92 8.41 10.02
C ALA A 116 -8.44 8.63 10.09
N ALA A 117 -9.05 9.06 8.99
CA ALA A 117 -10.50 9.26 8.93
C ALA A 117 -11.29 7.96 9.12
N THR A 118 -10.80 6.84 8.56
CA THR A 118 -11.39 5.51 8.77
C THR A 118 -11.19 5.01 10.20
N LEU A 119 -9.98 5.21 10.78
CA LEU A 119 -9.66 4.76 12.13
C LEU A 119 -10.49 5.45 13.21
N TYR A 120 -10.68 6.77 13.09
CA TYR A 120 -11.40 7.56 14.09
C TYR A 120 -12.89 7.69 13.79
N GLY A 121 -13.36 7.27 12.62
CA GLY A 121 -14.74 7.48 12.18
C GLY A 121 -15.07 8.94 11.90
N GLU A 122 -14.05 9.78 11.75
CA GLU A 122 -14.17 11.23 11.55
C GLU A 122 -13.47 11.67 10.27
N ARG A 123 -14.23 12.23 9.34
CA ARG A 123 -13.70 12.71 8.06
C ARG A 123 -12.61 13.78 8.24
N ASP A 124 -12.74 14.61 9.26
CA ASP A 124 -11.81 15.71 9.52
C ASP A 124 -10.44 15.25 10.04
N ALA A 125 -10.30 13.97 10.45
CA ALA A 125 -9.00 13.37 10.77
C ALA A 125 -8.10 13.21 9.55
N GLY A 126 -8.68 13.30 8.33
CA GLY A 126 -7.97 13.31 7.06
C GLY A 126 -7.60 11.93 6.51
N PRO A 127 -7.18 11.89 5.24
CA PRO A 127 -6.92 10.66 4.50
C PRO A 127 -5.48 10.14 4.62
N PHE A 128 -4.67 10.67 5.53
CA PHE A 128 -3.28 10.24 5.72
C PHE A 128 -3.19 8.84 6.31
N PHE A 129 -2.23 8.03 5.86
CA PHE A 129 -1.96 6.69 6.39
C PHE A 129 -0.48 6.33 6.41
N TYR A 130 -0.15 5.23 7.08
CA TYR A 130 1.18 4.64 7.06
C TYR A 130 1.23 3.39 6.18
N GLU A 131 2.40 3.16 5.60
CA GLU A 131 2.76 1.95 4.89
C GLU A 131 3.92 1.26 5.62
N VAL A 132 3.94 -0.06 5.66
CA VAL A 132 5.13 -0.84 6.04
C VAL A 132 5.67 -1.51 4.79
N ILE A 133 6.96 -1.31 4.51
CA ILE A 133 7.62 -1.80 3.30
C ILE A 133 8.91 -2.55 3.61
N GLN A 134 9.07 -3.72 2.98
CA GLN A 134 10.34 -4.44 2.91
C GLN A 134 10.82 -4.47 1.46
N ARG A 135 12.09 -4.14 1.24
CA ARG A 135 12.70 -4.13 -0.09
C ARG A 135 13.65 -5.31 -0.26
N LYS A 136 13.41 -6.11 -1.29
CA LYS A 136 14.26 -7.23 -1.71
C LYS A 136 14.90 -6.86 -3.07
N GLY A 137 15.80 -5.86 -3.03
CA GLY A 137 16.49 -5.36 -4.22
C GLY A 137 15.71 -4.35 -5.07
N ASP A 138 14.39 -4.30 -4.99
CA ASP A 138 13.58 -3.32 -5.72
C ASP A 138 13.65 -1.94 -5.04
N LYS A 139 13.95 -0.91 -5.85
CA LYS A 139 14.05 0.48 -5.42
C LYS A 139 12.81 1.31 -5.80
N GLY A 140 11.81 0.68 -6.41
CA GLY A 140 10.58 1.31 -6.85
C GLY A 140 9.65 1.72 -5.71
N PHE A 141 8.46 2.20 -6.09
CA PHE A 141 7.41 2.66 -5.17
C PHE A 141 6.23 1.69 -5.07
N GLY A 142 6.33 0.47 -5.63
CA GLY A 142 5.22 -0.49 -5.61
C GLY A 142 4.06 -0.09 -6.51
N ALA A 143 4.35 0.45 -7.69
CA ALA A 143 3.33 0.95 -8.63
C ALA A 143 2.30 -0.13 -9.02
N GLY A 144 2.69 -1.40 -9.11
CA GLY A 144 1.78 -2.51 -9.38
C GLY A 144 0.77 -2.80 -8.27
N ASN A 145 1.05 -2.34 -7.05
CA ASN A 145 0.15 -2.46 -5.91
C ASN A 145 -0.82 -1.28 -5.75
N PHE A 146 -0.58 -0.14 -6.42
CA PHE A 146 -1.45 1.04 -6.32
C PHE A 146 -2.92 0.73 -6.64
N ARG A 147 -3.16 -0.07 -7.67
CA ARG A 147 -4.52 -0.47 -8.01
C ARG A 147 -5.19 -1.25 -6.88
N SER A 148 -4.49 -2.22 -6.30
CA SER A 148 -5.02 -3.00 -5.16
C SER A 148 -5.24 -2.14 -3.92
N LEU A 149 -4.36 -1.17 -3.68
CA LEU A 149 -4.52 -0.16 -2.62
C LEU A 149 -5.79 0.66 -2.84
N PHE A 150 -5.96 1.22 -4.03
CA PHE A 150 -7.13 2.06 -4.34
C PHE A 150 -8.45 1.28 -4.29
N GLU A 151 -8.49 0.05 -4.78
CA GLU A 151 -9.66 -0.83 -4.66
C GLU A 151 -10.00 -1.13 -3.19
N SER A 152 -9.00 -1.20 -2.31
CA SER A 152 -9.21 -1.36 -0.86
C SER A 152 -9.75 -0.08 -0.22
N ILE A 153 -9.18 1.07 -0.55
CA ILE A 153 -9.64 2.38 -0.08
C ILE A 153 -11.10 2.62 -0.49
N GLU A 154 -11.43 2.41 -1.77
CA GLU A 154 -12.80 2.55 -2.26
C GLU A 154 -13.79 1.65 -1.52
N ARG A 155 -13.41 0.43 -1.22
CA ARG A 155 -14.25 -0.51 -0.47
C ARG A 155 -14.49 -0.01 0.95
N ASP A 156 -13.44 0.43 1.64
CA ASP A 156 -13.55 0.96 2.99
C ASP A 156 -14.38 2.25 3.02
N GLN A 157 -14.22 3.14 2.02
CA GLN A 157 -15.01 4.35 1.86
C GLN A 157 -16.49 4.04 1.61
N LYS A 158 -16.80 3.05 0.74
CA LYS A 158 -18.18 2.60 0.50
C LYS A 158 -18.81 2.00 1.75
N ALA A 159 -18.06 1.16 2.49
CA ALA A 159 -18.53 0.58 3.74
C ALA A 159 -18.81 1.65 4.82
N ALA A 160 -18.05 2.74 4.79
CA ALA A 160 -18.23 3.88 5.70
C ALA A 160 -19.28 4.90 5.19
N GLY A 161 -19.94 4.67 4.05
CA GLY A 161 -20.93 5.58 3.48
C GLY A 161 -20.35 6.90 2.99
N ARG A 162 -19.08 6.92 2.60
CA ARG A 162 -18.40 8.16 2.13
C ARG A 162 -18.46 8.37 0.63
N VAL A 163 -18.77 7.32 -0.13
CA VAL A 163 -18.92 7.34 -1.62
C VAL A 163 -20.11 6.50 -2.04
#